data_17ca724da1cbd25d6607c5fd6b9b13ea
#
_entry.id   17ca724da1cbd25d6607c5fd6b9b13ea
#
_cell.length_a   1.000
_cell.length_b   1.000
_cell.length_c   1.000
_cell.angle_alpha   90.00
_cell.angle_beta   90.00
_cell.angle_gamma   90.00
#
_symmetry.space_group_name_H-M   'P 1'
#
loop_
_entity.id
_entity.type
_entity.pdbx_description
1 polymer ?
#
loop_
_entity_poly.entity_id
_entity_poly.type
_entity_poly.pdbx_seq_one_letter_code
_entity_poly.pdbx_strand_id
1 'polypeptide(L)'
;MKRRSIFLLLAVAVFFLLSLSRLEHHRREAGKQQLETAVRRCAVSCYAAEGFYPPDVAYLQEHYGLQFDEASYVIRYERPASNWMPDITVLERSP
;
A
#
# COMPACT_ATOMS: atom_id res chain seq x y z
N MET A 1 -24.88 38.33 9.33
CA MET A 1 -24.48 37.58 8.13
C MET A 1 -23.03 37.12 8.15
N LYS A 2 -22.11 37.98 8.48
CA LYS A 2 -20.68 37.67 8.52
C LYS A 2 -20.27 36.69 9.64
N ARG A 3 -20.97 36.72 10.78
CA ARG A 3 -20.68 35.80 11.90
C ARG A 3 -21.00 34.33 11.57
N ARG A 4 -22.11 34.09 10.88
CA ARG A 4 -22.47 32.72 10.47
C ARG A 4 -21.51 32.14 9.49
N SER A 5 -21.05 32.93 8.54
CA SER A 5 -20.05 32.49 7.55
C SER A 5 -18.70 32.16 8.19
N ILE A 6 -18.29 32.98 9.20
CA ILE A 6 -17.05 32.74 9.93
C ILE A 6 -17.14 31.46 10.76
N PHE A 7 -18.29 31.20 11.42
CA PHE A 7 -18.50 29.95 12.17
C PHE A 7 -18.49 28.72 11.26
N LEU A 8 -19.11 28.80 10.08
CA LEU A 8 -19.08 27.72 9.11
C LEU A 8 -17.70 27.46 8.60
N LEU A 9 -16.93 28.50 8.27
CA LEU A 9 -15.55 28.38 7.81
C LEU A 9 -14.65 27.76 8.88
N LEU A 10 -14.81 28.17 10.14
CA LEU A 10 -14.07 27.61 11.26
C LEU A 10 -14.43 26.15 11.49
N ALA A 11 -15.71 25.80 11.40
CA ALA A 11 -16.15 24.41 11.55
C ALA A 11 -15.57 23.50 10.46
N VAL A 12 -15.56 23.98 9.22
CA VAL A 12 -14.98 23.25 8.08
C VAL A 12 -13.47 23.10 8.26
N ALA A 13 -12.78 24.16 8.67
CA ALA A 13 -11.35 24.14 8.91
C ALA A 13 -10.97 23.15 10.03
N VAL A 14 -11.70 23.16 11.13
CA VAL A 14 -11.48 22.23 12.25
C VAL A 14 -11.76 20.78 11.82
N PHE A 15 -12.83 20.56 11.09
CA PHE A 15 -13.17 19.24 10.56
C PHE A 15 -12.07 18.73 9.63
N PHE A 16 -11.54 19.59 8.78
CA PHE A 16 -10.46 19.26 7.85
C PHE A 16 -9.16 18.89 8.60
N LEU A 17 -8.82 19.68 9.62
CA LEU A 17 -7.62 19.41 10.45
C LEU A 17 -7.75 18.10 11.22
N LEU A 18 -8.92 17.81 11.79
CA LEU A 18 -9.16 16.55 12.47
C LEU A 18 -9.13 15.35 11.53
N SER A 19 -9.63 15.51 10.31
CA SER A 19 -9.56 14.46 9.28
C SER A 19 -8.12 14.17 8.86
N LEU A 20 -7.29 15.19 8.73
CA LEU A 20 -5.89 15.04 8.37
C LEU A 20 -5.10 14.29 9.46
N SER A 21 -5.35 14.60 10.74
CA SER A 21 -4.65 13.92 11.83
C SER A 21 -5.06 12.45 11.97
N ARG A 22 -6.31 12.12 11.67
CA ARG A 22 -6.76 10.72 11.61
C ARG A 22 -6.15 9.95 10.43
N LEU A 23 -5.94 10.62 9.31
CA LEU A 23 -5.31 10.01 8.14
C LEU A 23 -3.87 9.59 8.40
N GLU A 24 -3.12 10.31 9.21
CA GLU A 24 -1.75 9.92 9.56
C GLU A 24 -1.68 8.61 10.34
N HIS A 25 -2.62 8.38 11.26
CA HIS A 25 -2.70 7.11 11.99
C HIS A 25 -3.08 5.94 11.09
N HIS A 26 -4.01 6.15 10.16
CA HIS A 26 -4.43 5.12 9.21
C HIS A 26 -3.38 4.85 8.12
N ARG A 27 -2.50 5.79 7.83
CA ARG A 27 -1.49 5.62 6.78
C ARG A 27 -0.51 4.49 7.05
N ARG A 28 -0.15 4.22 8.29
CA ARG A 28 0.79 3.15 8.62
C ARG A 28 0.21 1.76 8.35
N GLU A 29 -1.01 1.50 8.82
CA GLU A 29 -1.71 0.24 8.53
C GLU A 29 -2.19 0.16 7.09
N ALA A 30 -2.70 1.26 6.55
CA ALA A 30 -3.15 1.33 5.16
C ALA A 30 -1.99 1.17 4.18
N GLY A 31 -0.81 1.72 4.49
CA GLY A 31 0.39 1.57 3.69
C GLY A 31 0.83 0.12 3.56
N LYS A 32 0.79 -0.64 4.66
CA LYS A 32 1.09 -2.05 4.68
C LYS A 32 0.12 -2.87 3.82
N GLN A 33 -1.18 -2.62 3.98
CA GLN A 33 -2.22 -3.29 3.19
C GLN A 33 -2.17 -2.89 1.72
N GLN A 34 -1.90 -1.63 1.42
CA GLN A 34 -1.75 -1.16 0.05
C GLN A 34 -0.57 -1.84 -0.64
N LEU A 35 0.55 -1.99 0.06
CA LEU A 35 1.71 -2.66 -0.49
C LEU A 35 1.42 -4.14 -0.74
N GLU A 36 0.77 -4.82 0.20
CA GLU A 36 0.37 -6.21 0.01
C GLU A 36 -0.56 -6.37 -1.20
N THR A 37 -1.54 -5.48 -1.34
CA THR A 37 -2.46 -5.47 -2.48
C THR A 37 -1.72 -5.20 -3.78
N ALA A 38 -0.77 -4.27 -3.78
CA ALA A 38 0.03 -3.95 -4.97
C ALA A 38 0.89 -5.14 -5.40
N VAL A 39 1.51 -5.84 -4.46
CA VAL A 39 2.31 -7.04 -4.75
C VAL A 39 1.43 -8.14 -5.34
N ARG A 40 0.25 -8.36 -4.77
CA ARG A 40 -0.69 -9.35 -5.30
C ARG A 40 -1.16 -9.01 -6.71
N ARG A 41 -1.49 -7.75 -6.96
CA ARG A 41 -1.90 -7.31 -8.30
C ARG A 41 -0.80 -7.52 -9.32
N CYS A 42 0.43 -7.19 -8.98
CA CYS A 42 1.58 -7.41 -9.84
C CYS A 42 1.79 -8.90 -10.09
N ALA A 43 1.64 -9.74 -9.07
CA ALA A 43 1.78 -11.19 -9.20
C ALA A 43 0.71 -11.78 -10.13
N VAL A 44 -0.54 -11.36 -9.98
CA VAL A 44 -1.64 -11.79 -10.84
C VAL A 44 -1.44 -11.30 -12.27
N SER A 45 -0.99 -10.07 -12.45
CA SER A 45 -0.67 -9.51 -13.78
C SER A 45 0.44 -10.29 -14.45
N CYS A 46 1.45 -10.70 -13.71
CA CYS A 46 2.54 -11.54 -14.21
C CYS A 46 2.00 -12.89 -14.69
N TYR A 47 1.16 -13.53 -13.90
CA TYR A 47 0.53 -14.81 -14.28
C TYR A 47 -0.32 -14.66 -15.53
N ALA A 48 -1.10 -13.59 -15.62
CA ALA A 48 -1.96 -13.35 -16.78
C ALA A 48 -1.15 -13.08 -18.05
N ALA A 49 0.00 -12.40 -17.93
CA ALA A 49 0.82 -12.02 -19.07
C ALA A 49 1.80 -13.12 -19.48
N GLU A 50 2.38 -13.84 -18.52
CA GLU A 50 3.50 -14.76 -18.76
C GLU A 50 3.16 -16.23 -18.48
N GLY A 51 2.03 -16.51 -17.85
CA GLY A 51 1.59 -17.86 -17.54
C GLY A 51 2.21 -18.48 -16.29
N PHE A 52 2.96 -17.71 -15.52
CA PHE A 52 3.54 -18.14 -14.25
C PHE A 52 3.56 -16.99 -13.27
N TYR A 53 3.60 -17.30 -11.97
CA TYR A 53 3.77 -16.29 -10.94
C TYR A 53 5.25 -15.87 -10.84
N PRO A 54 5.54 -14.62 -10.44
CA PRO A 54 6.92 -14.15 -10.36
C PRO A 54 7.71 -14.92 -9.32
N PRO A 55 9.00 -15.18 -9.59
CA PRO A 55 9.84 -15.96 -8.66
C PRO A 55 10.18 -15.20 -7.38
N ASP A 56 10.25 -13.88 -7.44
CA ASP A 56 10.57 -13.03 -6.29
C ASP A 56 10.05 -11.61 -6.49
N VAL A 57 10.21 -10.78 -5.46
CA VAL A 57 9.78 -9.38 -5.49
C VAL A 57 10.64 -8.55 -6.44
N ALA A 58 11.92 -8.86 -6.58
CA ALA A 58 12.82 -8.15 -7.49
C ALA A 58 12.33 -8.24 -8.94
N TYR A 59 11.77 -9.37 -9.34
CA TYR A 59 11.17 -9.56 -10.65
C TYR A 59 10.01 -8.57 -10.88
N LEU A 60 9.17 -8.38 -9.85
CA LEU A 60 8.06 -7.43 -9.92
C LEU A 60 8.56 -5.98 -10.00
N GLN A 61 9.64 -5.66 -9.31
CA GLN A 61 10.22 -4.33 -9.36
C GLN A 61 10.80 -4.01 -10.75
N GLU A 62 11.45 -4.98 -11.38
CA GLU A 62 12.07 -4.80 -12.69
C GLU A 62 11.07 -4.80 -13.84
N HIS A 63 10.08 -5.68 -13.81
CA HIS A 63 9.19 -5.93 -14.95
C HIS A 63 7.81 -5.33 -14.82
N TYR A 64 7.33 -5.07 -13.61
CA TYR A 64 5.97 -4.60 -13.35
C TYR A 64 5.90 -3.27 -12.61
N GLY A 65 7.06 -2.64 -12.41
CA GLY A 65 7.11 -1.30 -11.83
C GLY A 65 6.71 -1.23 -10.36
N LEU A 66 6.81 -2.34 -9.64
CA LEU A 66 6.52 -2.33 -8.20
C LEU A 66 7.53 -1.46 -7.47
N GLN A 67 7.02 -0.48 -6.73
CA GLN A 67 7.84 0.43 -5.93
C GLN A 67 7.34 0.46 -4.50
N PHE A 68 8.27 0.38 -3.55
CA PHE A 68 7.96 0.50 -2.14
C PHE A 68 9.20 0.99 -1.38
N ASP A 69 8.97 1.50 -0.18
CA ASP A 69 10.05 1.97 0.68
C ASP A 69 10.72 0.79 1.40
N GLU A 70 11.85 0.35 0.89
CA GLU A 70 12.59 -0.79 1.43
C GLU A 70 13.14 -0.50 2.85
N ALA A 71 13.30 0.76 3.22
CA ALA A 71 13.70 1.14 4.56
C ALA A 71 12.59 0.95 5.59
N SER A 72 11.32 1.05 5.17
CA SER A 72 10.17 0.97 6.05
C SER A 72 9.49 -0.40 6.05
N TYR A 73 9.57 -1.16 4.97
CA TYR A 73 8.85 -2.40 4.80
C TYR A 73 9.74 -3.54 4.34
N VAL A 74 9.43 -4.74 4.81
CA VAL A 74 10.01 -5.99 4.33
C VAL A 74 8.89 -6.84 3.75
N ILE A 75 9.07 -7.31 2.53
CA ILE A 75 8.12 -8.20 1.88
C ILE A 75 8.63 -9.63 2.01
N ARG A 76 7.85 -10.46 2.66
CA ARG A 76 8.07 -11.89 2.71
C ARG A 76 7.32 -12.53 1.57
N TYR A 77 8.04 -13.13 0.64
CA TYR A 77 7.48 -13.67 -0.58
C TYR A 77 7.92 -15.12 -0.73
N GLU A 78 6.96 -16.03 -0.73
CA GLU A 78 7.21 -17.45 -0.88
C GLU A 78 6.34 -18.00 -2.00
N ARG A 79 6.98 -18.60 -3.01
CA ARG A 79 6.30 -19.23 -4.13
C ARG A 79 6.62 -20.72 -4.12
N PRO A 80 5.68 -21.58 -3.70
CA PRO A 80 5.92 -23.03 -3.68
C PRO A 80 6.05 -23.64 -5.07
N ALA A 81 5.33 -23.08 -6.06
CA ALA A 81 5.42 -23.51 -7.45
C ALA A 81 5.07 -22.36 -8.39
N SER A 82 5.50 -22.45 -9.65
CA SER A 82 5.28 -21.38 -10.63
C SER A 82 3.80 -21.14 -10.95
N ASN A 83 2.94 -22.13 -10.76
CA ASN A 83 1.51 -22.05 -11.01
C ASN A 83 0.69 -21.87 -9.74
N TRP A 84 1.32 -21.66 -8.59
CA TRP A 84 0.63 -21.45 -7.32
C TRP A 84 0.75 -19.99 -6.90
N MET A 85 -0.36 -19.46 -6.39
CA MET A 85 -0.36 -18.10 -5.85
C MET A 85 0.67 -18.00 -4.72
N PRO A 86 1.62 -17.05 -4.82
CA PRO A 86 2.64 -16.91 -3.79
C PRO A 86 2.04 -16.43 -2.46
N ASP A 87 2.67 -16.83 -1.37
CA ASP A 87 2.34 -16.35 -0.05
C ASP A 87 3.08 -15.02 0.18
N ILE A 88 2.32 -13.95 0.32
CA ILE A 88 2.84 -12.59 0.41
C ILE A 88 2.51 -12.02 1.78
N THR A 89 3.52 -11.67 2.54
CA THR A 89 3.38 -11.01 3.83
C THR A 89 4.22 -9.75 3.86
N VAL A 90 3.61 -8.62 4.19
CA VAL A 90 4.31 -7.36 4.34
C VAL A 90 4.51 -7.09 5.83
N LEU A 91 5.75 -6.83 6.21
CA LEU A 91 6.14 -6.53 7.59
C LEU A 91 6.73 -5.13 7.62
N GLU A 92 6.46 -4.41 8.71
CA GLU A 92 7.11 -3.14 8.97
C GLU A 92 8.48 -3.38 9.61
N ARG A 93 9.49 -2.66 9.12
CA ARG A 93 10.81 -2.69 9.77
C ARG A 93 10.73 -1.92 11.07
N SER A 94 11.18 -2.54 12.15
CA SER A 94 11.33 -1.86 13.42
C SER A 94 12.48 -0.86 13.33
N PRO A 95 12.32 0.32 13.92
CA PRO A 95 13.43 1.29 13.97
C PRO A 95 14.60 0.79 14.79
#